data_efaa9cf98d5cc044b25ede67a7c866db
#
_entry.id   efaa9cf98d5cc044b25ede67a7c866db
#
_cell.length_a   1.000
_cell.length_b   1.000
_cell.length_c   1.000
_cell.angle_alpha   90.00
_cell.angle_beta   90.00
_cell.angle_gamma   90.00
#
_symmetry.space_group_name_H-M   'P 1'
#
loop_
_entity.id
_entity.type
_entity.pdbx_description
1 polymer ?
#
loop_
_entity_poly.entity_id
_entity_poly.type
_entity_poly.pdbx_seq_one_letter_code
_entity_poly.pdbx_strand_id
1 'polypeptide(L)'
;EVNGNKCTVPKLKDVINVCKGKIKLNIEIKTGNNDSEDFVSDVVKIIENTDFVDKCVVTSLDYRALRKVKECNPKIKTGYIMAVAMGDFYDLPCVDFFSMETTFVNGRVVERAHKLNKEIHVWTVNDSDSLKKCVDLEVDNIITDNVAGAKSAIATHGDDVFSIVLNQLK
;
A
#
# COMPACT_ATOMS: atom_id res chain seq x y z
N GLU A 1 -20.35 -14.46 -13.13
CA GLU A 1 -19.96 -15.19 -14.36
C GLU A 1 -19.20 -14.23 -15.27
N VAL A 2 -18.07 -14.66 -15.81
CA VAL A 2 -17.32 -13.91 -16.83
C VAL A 2 -17.32 -14.78 -18.08
N ASN A 3 -17.84 -14.24 -19.17
CA ASN A 3 -17.94 -14.95 -20.47
C ASN A 3 -18.62 -16.35 -20.36
N GLY A 4 -19.65 -16.49 -19.52
CA GLY A 4 -20.38 -17.74 -19.32
C GLY A 4 -19.68 -18.80 -18.42
N ASN A 5 -18.50 -18.48 -17.88
CA ASN A 5 -17.79 -19.35 -16.95
C ASN A 5 -18.08 -18.98 -15.50
N LYS A 6 -18.33 -19.97 -14.64
CA LYS A 6 -18.39 -19.76 -13.20
C LYS A 6 -17.01 -19.35 -12.68
N CYS A 7 -16.91 -18.11 -12.17
CA CYS A 7 -15.70 -17.63 -11.50
C CYS A 7 -15.89 -17.74 -9.99
N THR A 8 -14.88 -18.22 -9.30
CA THR A 8 -14.79 -18.22 -7.85
C THR A 8 -13.81 -17.14 -7.38
N VAL A 9 -14.01 -16.63 -6.16
CA VAL A 9 -13.02 -15.74 -5.54
C VAL A 9 -11.72 -16.53 -5.33
N PRO A 10 -10.58 -16.08 -5.84
CA PRO A 10 -9.31 -16.78 -5.67
C PRO A 10 -8.85 -16.75 -4.22
N LYS A 11 -8.11 -17.77 -3.77
CA LYS A 11 -7.43 -17.74 -2.48
C LYS A 11 -6.21 -16.84 -2.56
N LEU A 12 -5.85 -16.19 -1.44
CA LEU A 12 -4.67 -15.32 -1.37
C LEU A 12 -3.40 -16.04 -1.88
N LYS A 13 -3.18 -17.29 -1.49
CA LYS A 13 -2.05 -18.10 -1.97
C LYS A 13 -1.98 -18.19 -3.49
N ASP A 14 -3.12 -18.35 -4.15
CA ASP A 14 -3.16 -18.49 -5.61
C ASP A 14 -2.82 -17.16 -6.29
N VAL A 15 -3.33 -16.05 -5.75
CA VAL A 15 -2.97 -14.69 -6.22
C VAL A 15 -1.48 -14.45 -6.08
N ILE A 16 -0.90 -14.75 -4.91
CA ILE A 16 0.55 -14.60 -4.67
C ILE A 16 1.35 -15.42 -5.69
N ASN A 17 0.97 -16.68 -5.93
CA ASN A 17 1.68 -17.54 -6.86
C ASN A 17 1.66 -17.01 -8.31
N VAL A 18 0.56 -16.39 -8.74
CA VAL A 18 0.47 -15.75 -10.07
C VAL A 18 1.35 -14.50 -10.17
N CYS A 19 1.47 -13.74 -9.07
CA CYS A 19 2.22 -12.48 -9.01
C CYS A 19 3.72 -12.69 -8.76
N LYS A 20 4.10 -13.82 -8.15
CA LYS A 20 5.49 -14.11 -7.77
C LYS A 20 6.45 -14.00 -8.95
N GLY A 21 7.50 -13.20 -8.76
CA GLY A 21 8.50 -12.90 -9.80
C GLY A 21 8.07 -11.88 -10.86
N LYS A 22 6.84 -11.32 -10.76
CA LYS A 22 6.31 -10.37 -11.75
C LYS A 22 6.02 -8.99 -11.14
N ILE A 23 5.33 -8.95 -10.01
CA ILE A 23 4.92 -7.71 -9.33
C ILE A 23 4.95 -7.90 -7.81
N LYS A 24 5.04 -6.79 -7.09
CA LYS A 24 4.79 -6.71 -5.65
C LYS A 24 3.30 -6.56 -5.39
N LEU A 25 2.84 -6.92 -4.19
CA LEU A 25 1.44 -6.80 -3.80
C LEU A 25 1.26 -5.85 -2.61
N ASN A 26 0.21 -5.05 -2.67
CA ASN A 26 -0.40 -4.44 -1.50
C ASN A 26 -1.58 -5.32 -1.08
N ILE A 27 -1.49 -5.95 0.08
CA ILE A 27 -2.51 -6.87 0.63
C ILE A 27 -3.30 -6.10 1.69
N GLU A 28 -4.53 -5.71 1.36
CA GLU A 28 -5.40 -5.04 2.31
C GLU A 28 -6.15 -6.05 3.16
N ILE A 29 -5.99 -5.95 4.49
CA ILE A 29 -6.77 -6.70 5.47
C ILE A 29 -7.99 -5.86 5.87
N LYS A 30 -9.18 -6.36 5.53
CA LYS A 30 -10.48 -5.81 5.97
C LYS A 30 -11.03 -6.69 7.07
N THR A 31 -10.95 -6.21 8.31
CA THR A 31 -11.48 -6.93 9.46
C THR A 31 -12.99 -6.75 9.58
N GLY A 32 -13.68 -7.78 10.00
CA GLY A 32 -15.12 -7.79 10.24
C GLY A 32 -15.50 -8.48 11.55
N ASN A 33 -16.76 -8.32 11.96
CA ASN A 33 -17.25 -8.86 13.25
C ASN A 33 -17.27 -10.39 13.31
N ASN A 34 -17.21 -11.06 12.16
CA ASN A 34 -17.30 -12.51 12.06
C ASN A 34 -15.95 -13.19 11.74
N ASP A 35 -14.86 -12.43 11.75
CA ASP A 35 -13.54 -12.98 11.49
C ASP A 35 -13.08 -13.83 12.68
N SER A 36 -12.35 -14.90 12.40
CA SER A 36 -11.69 -15.69 13.45
C SER A 36 -10.60 -14.87 14.12
N GLU A 37 -10.29 -15.16 15.38
CA GLU A 37 -9.16 -14.53 16.09
C GLU A 37 -7.83 -14.76 15.38
N ASP A 38 -7.71 -15.85 14.63
CA ASP A 38 -6.51 -16.22 13.86
C ASP A 38 -6.45 -15.64 12.46
N PHE A 39 -7.48 -14.94 11.98
CA PHE A 39 -7.58 -14.47 10.59
C PHE A 39 -6.32 -13.72 10.13
N VAL A 40 -5.85 -12.74 10.89
CA VAL A 40 -4.66 -11.95 10.54
C VAL A 40 -3.39 -12.80 10.57
N SER A 41 -3.24 -13.67 11.58
CA SER A 41 -2.09 -14.57 11.66
C SER A 41 -2.06 -15.60 10.53
N ASP A 42 -3.20 -16.04 10.05
CA ASP A 42 -3.28 -16.95 8.90
C ASP A 42 -2.89 -16.25 7.59
N VAL A 43 -3.27 -14.97 7.42
CA VAL A 43 -2.77 -14.15 6.30
C VAL A 43 -1.24 -14.06 6.33
N VAL A 44 -0.65 -13.78 7.49
CA VAL A 44 0.81 -13.72 7.65
C VAL A 44 1.47 -15.07 7.33
N LYS A 45 0.94 -16.19 7.84
CA LYS A 45 1.44 -17.54 7.51
C LYS A 45 1.41 -17.83 6.02
N ILE A 46 0.36 -17.39 5.30
CA ILE A 46 0.29 -17.55 3.84
C ILE A 46 1.40 -16.77 3.15
N ILE A 47 1.66 -15.53 3.56
CA ILE A 47 2.74 -14.69 3.03
C ILE A 47 4.10 -15.37 3.25
N GLU A 48 4.36 -15.85 4.46
CA GLU A 48 5.60 -16.55 4.82
C GLU A 48 5.77 -17.87 4.03
N ASN A 49 4.76 -18.72 4.04
CA ASN A 49 4.79 -20.02 3.37
C ASN A 49 4.90 -19.92 1.84
N THR A 50 4.62 -18.76 1.27
CA THR A 50 4.81 -18.48 -0.16
C THR A 50 6.11 -17.74 -0.45
N ASP A 51 6.94 -17.46 0.58
CA ASP A 51 8.19 -16.72 0.44
C ASP A 51 7.99 -15.35 -0.23
N PHE A 52 7.01 -14.59 0.29
CA PHE A 52 6.56 -13.33 -0.32
C PHE A 52 6.71 -12.11 0.61
N VAL A 53 7.36 -12.27 1.77
CA VAL A 53 7.54 -11.22 2.80
C VAL A 53 8.14 -9.94 2.21
N ASP A 54 9.22 -10.03 1.44
CA ASP A 54 9.92 -8.89 0.86
C ASP A 54 9.27 -8.37 -0.44
N LYS A 55 8.17 -8.97 -0.86
CA LYS A 55 7.45 -8.67 -2.11
C LYS A 55 6.03 -8.20 -1.89
N CYS A 56 5.64 -7.96 -0.65
CA CYS A 56 4.35 -7.36 -0.33
C CYS A 56 4.46 -6.31 0.76
N VAL A 57 3.42 -5.52 0.84
CA VAL A 57 3.07 -4.70 2.00
C VAL A 57 1.68 -5.11 2.47
N VAL A 58 1.39 -4.93 3.75
CA VAL A 58 0.06 -5.19 4.30
C VAL A 58 -0.56 -3.88 4.75
N THR A 59 -1.78 -3.60 4.30
CA THR A 59 -2.53 -2.40 4.68
C THR A 59 -3.83 -2.75 5.40
N SER A 60 -4.31 -1.86 6.24
CA SER A 60 -5.62 -1.95 6.89
C SER A 60 -6.11 -0.60 7.38
N LEU A 61 -7.44 -0.44 7.46
CA LEU A 61 -8.12 0.60 8.23
C LEU A 61 -8.15 0.29 9.74
N ASP A 62 -7.93 -0.98 10.11
CA ASP A 62 -7.87 -1.41 11.52
C ASP A 62 -6.41 -1.48 12.00
N TYR A 63 -6.02 -0.52 12.82
CA TYR A 63 -4.68 -0.49 13.41
C TYR A 63 -4.33 -1.74 14.23
N ARG A 64 -5.32 -2.41 14.84
CA ARG A 64 -5.11 -3.66 15.60
C ARG A 64 -4.64 -4.78 14.68
N ALA A 65 -5.16 -4.83 13.45
CA ALA A 65 -4.70 -5.79 12.44
C ALA A 65 -3.21 -5.57 12.09
N LEU A 66 -2.78 -4.32 11.91
CA LEU A 66 -1.38 -3.98 11.63
C LEU A 66 -0.46 -4.34 12.79
N ARG A 67 -0.87 -4.09 14.04
CA ARG A 67 -0.15 -4.55 15.21
C ARG A 67 0.03 -6.06 15.20
N LYS A 68 -1.06 -6.80 14.94
CA LYS A 68 -1.03 -8.27 14.88
C LYS A 68 -0.10 -8.77 13.77
N VAL A 69 -0.08 -8.13 12.61
CA VAL A 69 0.89 -8.43 11.53
C VAL A 69 2.33 -8.29 12.05
N LYS A 70 2.66 -7.18 12.69
CA LYS A 70 4.02 -6.94 13.24
C LYS A 70 4.38 -7.88 14.39
N GLU A 71 3.42 -8.28 15.20
CA GLU A 71 3.60 -9.30 16.24
C GLU A 71 3.95 -10.66 15.64
N CYS A 72 3.30 -11.05 14.55
CA CYS A 72 3.56 -12.30 13.85
C CYS A 72 4.88 -12.26 13.06
N ASN A 73 5.10 -11.19 12.28
CA ASN A 73 6.32 -11.02 11.50
C ASN A 73 6.69 -9.53 11.35
N PRO A 74 7.66 -9.02 12.11
CA PRO A 74 8.05 -7.60 12.08
C PRO A 74 8.69 -7.16 10.76
N LYS A 75 9.11 -8.09 9.88
CA LYS A 75 9.70 -7.77 8.57
C LYS A 75 8.66 -7.36 7.53
N ILE A 76 7.40 -7.76 7.71
CA ILE A 76 6.33 -7.34 6.78
C ILE A 76 6.10 -5.84 6.95
N LYS A 77 6.22 -5.09 5.85
CA LYS A 77 5.96 -3.65 5.82
C LYS A 77 4.46 -3.40 5.94
N THR A 78 4.06 -2.51 6.85
CA THR A 78 2.65 -2.26 7.17
C THR A 78 2.26 -0.82 6.91
N GLY A 79 1.07 -0.62 6.36
CA GLY A 79 0.51 0.69 6.06
C GLY A 79 -0.86 0.92 6.68
N TYR A 80 -1.03 2.06 7.34
CA TYR A 80 -2.31 2.46 7.90
C TYR A 80 -3.10 3.26 6.87
N ILE A 81 -4.29 2.75 6.51
CA ILE A 81 -5.17 3.42 5.55
C ILE A 81 -5.95 4.51 6.29
N MET A 82 -5.89 5.73 5.77
CA MET A 82 -6.53 6.90 6.36
C MET A 82 -7.38 7.62 5.33
N ALA A 83 -8.70 7.55 5.51
CA ALA A 83 -9.65 8.33 4.72
C ALA A 83 -9.78 9.79 5.22
N VAL A 84 -9.39 10.05 6.46
CA VAL A 84 -9.38 11.38 7.09
C VAL A 84 -8.14 11.52 7.95
N ALA A 85 -7.37 12.56 7.74
CA ALA A 85 -6.18 12.87 8.55
C ALA A 85 -6.55 13.88 9.65
N MET A 86 -6.80 13.40 10.87
CA MET A 86 -7.07 14.25 12.04
C MET A 86 -6.13 13.91 13.18
N GLY A 87 -5.64 14.95 13.86
CA GLY A 87 -4.78 14.81 15.03
C GLY A 87 -3.34 14.43 14.71
N ASP A 88 -2.60 13.97 15.72
CA ASP A 88 -1.21 13.54 15.62
C ASP A 88 -1.14 12.01 15.47
N PHE A 89 -1.11 11.54 14.24
CA PHE A 89 -1.10 10.12 13.90
C PHE A 89 0.29 9.60 13.50
N TYR A 90 1.26 10.48 13.35
CA TYR A 90 2.55 10.15 12.74
C TYR A 90 3.40 9.19 13.59
N ASP A 91 3.25 9.23 14.91
CA ASP A 91 4.05 8.42 15.83
C ASP A 91 3.33 7.10 16.22
N LEU A 92 2.64 6.48 15.26
CA LEU A 92 2.03 5.18 15.47
C LEU A 92 3.09 4.08 15.32
N PRO A 93 3.39 3.30 16.38
CA PRO A 93 4.20 2.10 16.25
C PRO A 93 3.51 1.10 15.32
N CYS A 94 4.25 0.15 14.78
CA CYS A 94 3.73 -0.86 13.85
C CYS A 94 3.10 -0.30 12.55
N VAL A 95 3.49 0.93 12.16
CA VAL A 95 3.11 1.54 10.88
C VAL A 95 4.37 2.04 10.21
N ASP A 96 4.66 1.54 9.01
CA ASP A 96 5.81 1.95 8.22
C ASP A 96 5.45 3.07 7.23
N PHE A 97 4.18 3.13 6.81
CA PHE A 97 3.67 4.16 5.92
C PHE A 97 2.20 4.47 6.15
N PHE A 98 1.78 5.64 5.71
CA PHE A 98 0.36 6.05 5.70
C PHE A 98 -0.17 6.01 4.27
N SER A 99 -1.30 5.31 4.07
CA SER A 99 -2.02 5.25 2.80
C SER A 99 -3.20 6.21 2.88
N MET A 100 -3.06 7.38 2.22
CA MET A 100 -3.92 8.53 2.44
C MET A 100 -4.70 8.93 1.19
N GLU A 101 -5.91 9.43 1.39
CA GLU A 101 -6.71 10.03 0.33
C GLU A 101 -6.07 11.36 -0.12
N THR A 102 -6.10 11.64 -1.43
CA THR A 102 -5.40 12.74 -2.12
C THR A 102 -5.65 14.12 -1.51
N THR A 103 -6.88 14.41 -1.02
CA THR A 103 -7.24 15.74 -0.52
C THR A 103 -6.54 16.08 0.81
N PHE A 104 -6.18 15.08 1.60
CA PHE A 104 -5.51 15.27 2.89
C PHE A 104 -3.99 15.37 2.79
N VAL A 105 -3.42 15.12 1.60
CA VAL A 105 -1.96 15.15 1.39
C VAL A 105 -1.51 16.54 0.99
N ASN A 106 -0.52 17.06 1.71
CA ASN A 106 0.14 18.34 1.44
C ASN A 106 1.60 18.29 1.92
N GLY A 107 2.41 19.28 1.56
CA GLY A 107 3.86 19.31 1.88
C GLY A 107 4.17 19.16 3.37
N ARG A 108 3.34 19.74 4.25
CA ARG A 108 3.52 19.61 5.71
C ARG A 108 3.30 18.17 6.19
N VAL A 109 2.32 17.46 5.61
CA VAL A 109 2.03 16.06 5.94
C VAL A 109 3.20 15.17 5.50
N VAL A 110 3.66 15.33 4.26
CA VAL A 110 4.78 14.54 3.70
C VAL A 110 6.06 14.78 4.50
N GLU A 111 6.45 16.04 4.68
CA GLU A 111 7.65 16.41 5.44
C GLU A 111 7.66 15.83 6.87
N ARG A 112 6.50 15.89 7.56
CA ARG A 112 6.39 15.37 8.91
C ARG A 112 6.47 13.85 8.97
N ALA A 113 5.86 13.14 8.03
CA ALA A 113 5.96 11.69 7.93
C ALA A 113 7.42 11.28 7.65
N HIS A 114 8.08 11.90 6.69
CA HIS A 114 9.47 11.62 6.33
C HIS A 114 10.44 11.88 7.50
N LYS A 115 10.23 12.93 8.31
CA LYS A 115 11.03 13.19 9.54
C LYS A 115 10.95 12.04 10.55
N LEU A 116 9.89 11.24 10.52
CA LEU A 116 9.68 10.08 11.36
C LEU A 116 9.97 8.74 10.64
N ASN A 117 10.63 8.82 9.47
CA ASN A 117 10.92 7.67 8.60
C ASN A 117 9.65 6.87 8.22
N LYS A 118 8.54 7.57 8.01
CA LYS A 118 7.28 7.01 7.50
C LYS A 118 7.09 7.45 6.06
N GLU A 119 6.64 6.54 5.20
CA GLU A 119 6.29 6.86 3.82
C GLU A 119 4.83 7.35 3.70
N ILE A 120 4.55 8.07 2.61
CA ILE A 120 3.19 8.50 2.22
C ILE A 120 2.83 7.86 0.89
N HIS A 121 1.80 7.01 0.91
CA HIS A 121 1.16 6.41 -0.27
C HIS A 121 -0.17 7.12 -0.50
N VAL A 122 -0.42 7.59 -1.72
CA VAL A 122 -1.60 8.43 -2.03
C VAL A 122 -2.58 7.72 -2.94
N TRP A 123 -3.86 7.73 -2.60
CA TRP A 123 -4.97 7.15 -3.37
C TRP A 123 -6.19 8.08 -3.42
N THR A 124 -7.07 8.00 -4.39
CA THR A 124 -6.86 7.40 -5.69
C THR A 124 -6.51 8.52 -6.66
N VAL A 125 -5.35 8.46 -7.31
CA VAL A 125 -4.80 9.52 -8.15
C VAL A 125 -5.08 9.20 -9.62
N ASN A 126 -6.18 9.72 -10.16
CA ASN A 126 -6.64 9.40 -11.51
C ASN A 126 -6.57 10.57 -12.49
N ASP A 127 -6.37 11.80 -12.01
CA ASP A 127 -6.28 13.01 -12.83
C ASP A 127 -4.86 13.61 -12.84
N SER A 128 -4.57 14.42 -13.84
CA SER A 128 -3.25 15.00 -14.09
C SER A 128 -2.81 15.97 -12.97
N ASP A 129 -3.74 16.74 -12.41
CA ASP A 129 -3.41 17.76 -11.41
C ASP A 129 -3.05 17.09 -10.07
N SER A 130 -3.82 16.08 -9.66
CA SER A 130 -3.50 15.25 -8.49
C SER A 130 -2.18 14.50 -8.66
N LEU A 131 -1.91 13.99 -9.87
CA LEU A 131 -0.65 13.31 -10.17
C LEU A 131 0.53 14.28 -10.06
N LYS A 132 0.42 15.46 -10.70
CA LYS A 132 1.44 16.51 -10.61
C LYS A 132 1.69 16.91 -9.16
N LYS A 133 0.61 17.13 -8.39
CA LYS A 133 0.70 17.42 -6.95
C LYS A 133 1.48 16.35 -6.18
N CYS A 134 1.21 15.07 -6.44
CA CYS A 134 1.91 13.96 -5.78
C CYS A 134 3.40 13.94 -6.13
N VAL A 135 3.75 14.21 -7.40
CA VAL A 135 5.15 14.29 -7.84
C VAL A 135 5.84 15.50 -7.20
N ASP A 136 5.24 16.69 -7.23
CA ASP A 136 5.79 17.92 -6.65
C ASP A 136 5.99 17.80 -5.12
N LEU A 137 5.20 16.97 -4.44
CA LEU A 137 5.28 16.70 -3.01
C LEU A 137 6.23 15.56 -2.64
N GLU A 138 6.82 14.88 -3.63
CA GLU A 138 7.72 13.74 -3.42
C GLU A 138 7.11 12.62 -2.56
N VAL A 139 5.83 12.28 -2.83
CA VAL A 139 5.20 11.15 -2.15
C VAL A 139 5.83 9.82 -2.57
N ASP A 140 5.86 8.85 -1.67
CA ASP A 140 6.63 7.61 -1.88
C ASP A 140 5.92 6.60 -2.78
N ASN A 141 4.57 6.67 -2.88
CA ASN A 141 3.79 5.78 -3.73
C ASN A 141 2.50 6.46 -4.21
N ILE A 142 2.13 6.17 -5.45
CA ILE A 142 0.89 6.63 -6.08
C ILE A 142 0.03 5.43 -6.44
N ILE A 143 -1.21 5.42 -5.94
CA ILE A 143 -2.21 4.40 -6.22
C ILE A 143 -3.22 4.98 -7.20
N THR A 144 -3.31 4.36 -8.38
CA THR A 144 -4.12 4.86 -9.52
C THR A 144 -4.76 3.72 -10.29
N ASP A 145 -5.93 3.97 -10.87
CA ASP A 145 -6.57 3.07 -11.83
C ASP A 145 -5.96 3.20 -13.24
N ASN A 146 -5.23 4.32 -13.52
CA ASN A 146 -4.58 4.60 -14.81
C ASN A 146 -3.04 4.53 -14.72
N VAL A 147 -2.51 3.33 -14.54
CA VAL A 147 -1.06 3.11 -14.38
C VAL A 147 -0.26 3.59 -15.62
N ALA A 148 -0.78 3.40 -16.82
CA ALA A 148 -0.10 3.81 -18.05
C ALA A 148 0.02 5.33 -18.14
N GLY A 149 -1.08 6.06 -17.86
CA GLY A 149 -1.09 7.52 -17.83
C GLY A 149 -0.19 8.09 -16.75
N ALA A 150 -0.23 7.50 -15.55
CA ALA A 150 0.63 7.91 -14.44
C ALA A 150 2.12 7.74 -14.78
N LYS A 151 2.53 6.61 -15.33
CA LYS A 151 3.92 6.38 -15.78
C LYS A 151 4.37 7.38 -16.83
N SER A 152 3.52 7.68 -17.82
CA SER A 152 3.83 8.67 -18.85
C SER A 152 4.02 10.06 -18.28
N ALA A 153 3.15 10.49 -17.38
CA ALA A 153 3.23 11.81 -16.77
C ALA A 153 4.45 11.96 -15.85
N ILE A 154 4.79 10.94 -15.07
CA ILE A 154 6.00 10.93 -14.23
C ILE A 154 7.25 11.03 -15.13
N ALA A 155 7.29 10.31 -16.25
CA ALA A 155 8.42 10.35 -17.19
C ALA A 155 8.67 11.75 -17.79
N THR A 156 7.63 12.58 -17.92
CA THR A 156 7.75 13.94 -18.46
C THR A 156 8.21 14.99 -17.43
N HIS A 157 8.21 14.64 -16.13
CA HIS A 157 8.56 15.59 -15.04
C HIS A 157 10.02 15.53 -14.58
N GLY A 158 10.85 14.70 -15.18
CA GLY A 158 12.31 14.69 -14.98
C GLY A 158 12.87 13.38 -14.43
N ASP A 159 14.11 13.10 -14.81
CA ASP A 159 14.83 11.84 -14.54
C ASP A 159 15.08 11.57 -13.05
N ASP A 160 15.10 12.58 -12.18
CA ASP A 160 15.43 12.45 -10.75
C ASP A 160 14.29 11.83 -9.92
N VAL A 161 13.04 12.08 -10.27
CA VAL A 161 11.86 11.49 -9.58
C VAL A 161 11.66 10.03 -10.00
N PHE A 162 12.17 9.65 -11.16
CA PHE A 162 12.04 8.31 -11.73
C PHE A 162 12.71 7.22 -10.89
N SER A 163 13.75 7.56 -10.15
CA SER A 163 14.49 6.59 -9.32
C SER A 163 13.68 6.08 -8.13
N ILE A 164 12.78 6.89 -7.59
CA ILE A 164 12.00 6.56 -6.38
C ILE A 164 10.86 5.60 -6.71
N VAL A 165 10.11 5.87 -7.79
CA VAL A 165 8.93 5.06 -8.16
C VAL A 165 9.33 3.74 -8.83
N LEU A 166 10.38 3.71 -9.66
CA LEU A 166 10.83 2.50 -10.35
C LEU A 166 11.65 1.55 -9.47
N ASN A 167 12.34 2.03 -8.44
CA ASN A 167 13.07 1.16 -7.52
C ASN A 167 12.14 0.32 -6.64
N GLN A 168 10.88 0.67 -6.51
CA GLN A 168 9.86 -0.14 -5.84
C GLN A 168 9.20 -1.18 -6.76
N LEU A 169 9.40 -1.07 -8.08
CA LEU A 169 8.86 -1.99 -9.09
C LEU A 169 9.88 -3.05 -9.55
N LYS A 170 11.13 -3.01 -9.07
CA LYS A 170 12.14 -4.06 -9.21
C LYS A 170 12.20 -4.86 -7.91
#